data_24d56a854f405eda8fa53e62f0db7700
#
_entry.id   24d56a854f405eda8fa53e62f0db7700
#
_cell.length_a   1.000
_cell.length_b   1.000
_cell.length_c   1.000
_cell.angle_alpha   90.00
_cell.angle_beta   90.00
_cell.angle_gamma   90.00
#
_symmetry.space_group_name_H-M   'P 1'
#
loop_
_entity.id
_entity.type
_entity.pdbx_description
1 polymer ?
#
loop_
_entity_poly.entity_id
_entity_poly.type
_entity_poly.pdbx_seq_one_letter_code
_entity_poly.pdbx_strand_id
1 'polypeptide(L)'
;FALYDLIWKRTVASQMADAKKMQMRVDFDATTNDGKKTIFRANGSVITFPGFLAAYDEIVSEENKDEESDNKRLPAMSVGQAVKVNEYTCEGHETKPPARYTEPTLVKKLEELGIGRPSTFASIIQTIQDRGYVYKRGRALVPTFLAFSVTGLLETHFTKLVDYEFTASMEEDLDKIAAGEAGRVDWLRDFFYGVDGQPGLNELSADLGVI
;
A
#
# COMPACT_ATOMS: atom_id res chain seq x y z
N PHE A 1 -17.65 -12.66 -16.71
CA PHE A 1 -17.35 -11.64 -17.72
C PHE A 1 -16.38 -10.57 -17.17
N ALA A 2 -16.66 -9.97 -16.00
CA ALA A 2 -15.85 -8.88 -15.42
C ALA A 2 -14.36 -9.25 -15.22
N LEU A 3 -14.05 -10.45 -14.72
CA LEU A 3 -12.67 -10.91 -14.56
C LEU A 3 -11.95 -11.06 -15.91
N TYR A 4 -12.66 -11.60 -16.92
CA TYR A 4 -12.08 -11.71 -18.27
C TYR A 4 -11.79 -10.34 -18.88
N ASP A 5 -12.72 -9.39 -18.76
CA ASP A 5 -12.55 -8.02 -19.24
C ASP A 5 -11.36 -7.33 -18.58
N LEU A 6 -11.19 -7.51 -17.25
CA LEU A 6 -10.05 -6.99 -16.51
C LEU A 6 -8.71 -7.57 -17.01
N ILE A 7 -8.64 -8.90 -17.20
CA ILE A 7 -7.45 -9.58 -17.72
C ILE A 7 -7.13 -9.10 -19.12
N TRP A 8 -8.16 -9.01 -19.98
CA TRP A 8 -8.02 -8.54 -21.35
C TRP A 8 -7.49 -7.10 -21.41
N LYS A 9 -8.13 -6.18 -20.67
CA LYS A 9 -7.68 -4.78 -20.58
C LYS A 9 -6.24 -4.68 -20.08
N ARG A 10 -5.89 -5.45 -19.04
CA ARG A 10 -4.53 -5.47 -18.50
C ARG A 10 -3.50 -5.97 -19.50
N THR A 11 -3.82 -7.04 -20.21
CA THR A 11 -2.95 -7.62 -21.25
C THR A 11 -2.76 -6.67 -22.42
N VAL A 12 -3.83 -6.06 -22.92
CA VAL A 12 -3.74 -5.07 -24.01
C VAL A 12 -2.96 -3.86 -23.55
N ALA A 13 -3.28 -3.29 -22.39
CA ALA A 13 -2.61 -2.12 -21.83
C ALA A 13 -1.09 -2.33 -21.68
N SER A 14 -0.65 -3.54 -21.31
CA SER A 14 0.78 -3.86 -21.17
C SER A 14 1.57 -3.78 -22.50
N GLN A 15 0.90 -3.83 -23.64
CA GLN A 15 1.49 -3.71 -24.98
C GLN A 15 1.26 -2.33 -25.61
N MET A 16 0.56 -1.42 -24.92
CA MET A 16 0.31 -0.07 -25.42
C MET A 16 1.44 0.88 -25.03
N ALA A 17 1.54 1.99 -25.74
CA ALA A 17 2.49 3.05 -25.42
C ALA A 17 2.16 3.72 -24.08
N ASP A 18 3.18 4.27 -23.43
CA ASP A 18 3.04 5.02 -22.18
C ASP A 18 2.12 6.24 -22.32
N ALA A 19 1.34 6.53 -21.28
CA ALA A 19 0.58 7.75 -21.20
C ALA A 19 1.51 8.96 -21.01
N LYS A 20 1.20 10.08 -21.66
CA LYS A 20 1.93 11.34 -21.47
C LYS A 20 1.07 12.32 -20.70
N LYS A 21 1.58 12.76 -19.55
CA LYS A 21 0.92 13.74 -18.67
C LYS A 21 1.78 15.00 -18.61
N MET A 22 1.19 16.15 -18.82
CA MET A 22 1.80 17.46 -18.59
C MET A 22 1.35 17.96 -17.22
N GLN A 23 2.29 18.33 -16.37
CA GLN A 23 2.02 18.93 -15.06
C GLN A 23 2.46 20.39 -15.08
N MET A 24 1.62 21.25 -14.51
CA MET A 24 1.92 22.67 -14.33
C MET A 24 1.79 23.02 -12.86
N ARG A 25 2.80 23.73 -12.35
CA ARG A 25 2.77 24.34 -11.03
C ARG A 25 2.91 25.85 -11.20
N VAL A 26 2.03 26.61 -10.59
CA VAL A 26 2.06 28.06 -10.58
C VAL A 26 2.16 28.54 -9.15
N ASP A 27 3.15 29.37 -8.87
CA ASP A 27 3.32 30.08 -7.61
C ASP A 27 2.91 31.54 -7.84
N PHE A 28 1.95 32.02 -7.06
CA PHE A 28 1.48 33.41 -7.09
C PHE A 28 2.10 34.17 -5.92
N ASP A 29 2.94 35.14 -6.21
CA ASP A 29 3.49 36.04 -5.21
C ASP A 29 2.44 37.11 -4.87
N ALA A 30 2.09 37.20 -3.60
CA ALA A 30 1.20 38.23 -3.08
C ALA A 30 1.89 39.00 -1.95
N THR A 31 1.59 40.29 -1.87
CA THR A 31 2.01 41.12 -0.73
C THR A 31 0.78 41.57 0.02
N THR A 32 0.71 41.29 1.29
CA THR A 32 -0.40 41.69 2.17
C THR A 32 -0.33 43.18 2.47
N ASN A 33 -1.42 43.78 2.98
CA ASN A 33 -1.48 45.20 3.30
C ASN A 33 -0.48 45.62 4.38
N ASP A 34 -0.04 44.70 5.23
CA ASP A 34 1.01 44.89 6.24
C ASP A 34 2.43 44.60 5.71
N GLY A 35 2.59 44.43 4.39
CA GLY A 35 3.87 44.27 3.70
C GLY A 35 4.47 42.86 3.77
N LYS A 36 3.77 41.87 4.30
CA LYS A 36 4.23 40.48 4.33
C LYS A 36 4.09 39.83 2.96
N LYS A 37 5.13 39.13 2.53
CA LYS A 37 5.12 38.31 1.32
C LYS A 37 4.48 36.95 1.61
N THR A 38 3.56 36.55 0.76
CA THR A 38 2.85 35.28 0.83
C THR A 38 2.85 34.63 -0.54
N ILE A 39 3.02 33.32 -0.60
CA ILE A 39 2.99 32.55 -1.84
C ILE A 39 1.77 31.62 -1.81
N PHE A 40 0.91 31.76 -2.83
CA PHE A 40 -0.16 30.82 -3.09
C PHE A 40 0.24 29.89 -4.22
N ARG A 41 0.02 28.60 -4.05
CA ARG A 41 0.44 27.58 -5.02
C ARG A 41 -0.77 26.86 -5.61
N ALA A 42 -0.80 26.75 -6.93
CA ALA A 42 -1.75 25.93 -7.65
C ALA A 42 -1.01 24.88 -8.48
N ASN A 43 -1.50 23.64 -8.42
CA ASN A 43 -1.02 22.54 -9.25
C ASN A 43 -2.15 22.13 -10.20
N GLY A 44 -1.78 21.75 -11.42
CA GLY A 44 -2.72 21.22 -12.41
C GLY A 44 -2.03 20.18 -13.27
N SER A 45 -2.81 19.28 -13.84
CA SER A 45 -2.28 18.28 -14.75
C SER A 45 -3.26 18.00 -15.89
N VAL A 46 -2.69 17.66 -17.06
CA VAL A 46 -3.46 17.30 -18.26
C VAL A 46 -2.81 16.09 -18.90
N ILE A 47 -3.61 15.09 -19.21
CA ILE A 47 -3.18 13.96 -20.03
C ILE A 47 -3.13 14.45 -21.49
N THR A 48 -1.94 14.55 -22.06
CA THR A 48 -1.75 15.00 -23.45
C THR A 48 -1.82 13.83 -24.44
N PHE A 49 -1.53 12.64 -23.98
CA PHE A 49 -1.68 11.40 -24.73
C PHE A 49 -2.10 10.29 -23.77
N PRO A 50 -3.26 9.66 -23.96
CA PRO A 50 -3.79 8.68 -23.01
C PRO A 50 -2.97 7.39 -22.97
N GLY A 51 -2.35 6.96 -24.08
CA GLY A 51 -1.58 5.73 -24.12
C GLY A 51 -2.37 4.54 -23.57
N PHE A 52 -1.74 3.74 -22.70
CA PHE A 52 -2.38 2.57 -22.08
C PHE A 52 -3.61 2.90 -21.22
N LEU A 53 -3.74 4.14 -20.73
CA LEU A 53 -4.91 4.56 -19.95
C LEU A 53 -6.21 4.49 -20.76
N ALA A 54 -6.14 4.57 -22.09
CA ALA A 54 -7.30 4.40 -22.96
C ALA A 54 -7.98 3.03 -22.83
N ALA A 55 -7.25 2.01 -22.39
CA ALA A 55 -7.82 0.68 -22.13
C ALA A 55 -8.69 0.64 -20.84
N TYR A 56 -8.60 1.67 -19.98
CA TYR A 56 -9.26 1.75 -18.67
C TYR A 56 -10.23 2.92 -18.54
N ASP A 57 -10.80 3.41 -19.65
CA ASP A 57 -11.63 4.62 -19.69
C ASP A 57 -12.76 4.67 -18.63
N GLU A 58 -13.30 3.52 -18.25
CA GLU A 58 -14.33 3.43 -17.21
C GLU A 58 -13.75 3.62 -15.79
N ILE A 59 -12.50 3.23 -15.56
CA ILE A 59 -11.86 3.29 -14.23
C ILE A 59 -11.35 4.71 -13.94
N VAL A 60 -10.85 5.41 -14.95
CA VAL A 60 -10.36 6.78 -14.82
C VAL A 60 -11.48 7.75 -14.42
N SER A 61 -12.73 7.45 -14.78
CA SER A 61 -13.88 8.32 -14.45
C SER A 61 -14.39 8.15 -13.01
N GLU A 62 -14.16 7.01 -12.35
CA GLU A 62 -14.64 6.76 -10.97
C GLU A 62 -13.59 7.06 -9.89
N GLU A 63 -12.32 6.71 -10.12
CA GLU A 63 -11.25 7.00 -9.16
C GLU A 63 -10.91 8.49 -9.05
N ASN A 64 -11.13 9.27 -10.11
CA ASN A 64 -10.86 10.71 -10.11
C ASN A 64 -11.92 11.56 -9.38
N LYS A 65 -13.00 10.98 -8.86
CA LYS A 65 -14.01 11.74 -8.10
C LYS A 65 -13.56 12.07 -6.67
N ASP A 66 -12.65 11.29 -6.09
CA ASP A 66 -12.15 11.50 -4.72
C ASP A 66 -10.80 12.26 -4.66
N GLU A 67 -10.08 12.38 -5.78
CA GLU A 67 -8.86 13.20 -5.90
C GLU A 67 -9.16 14.56 -6.53
N GLU A 68 -10.03 15.33 -5.90
CA GLU A 68 -10.50 16.64 -6.38
C GLU A 68 -9.40 17.71 -6.50
N SER A 69 -8.20 17.48 -6.01
CA SER A 69 -7.18 18.53 -5.96
C SER A 69 -6.13 18.50 -7.07
N ASP A 70 -5.82 17.34 -7.67
CA ASP A 70 -4.64 17.25 -8.55
C ASP A 70 -4.91 17.25 -10.06
N ASN A 71 -6.16 17.13 -10.49
CA ASN A 71 -6.53 17.07 -11.91
C ASN A 71 -7.17 18.35 -12.47
N LYS A 72 -7.12 19.48 -11.74
CA LYS A 72 -7.63 20.77 -12.25
C LYS A 72 -6.74 21.23 -13.40
N ARG A 73 -7.36 21.45 -14.57
CA ARG A 73 -6.69 22.07 -15.70
C ARG A 73 -6.47 23.55 -15.40
N LEU A 74 -5.23 23.94 -15.21
CA LEU A 74 -4.89 25.36 -15.10
C LEU A 74 -4.87 26.02 -16.49
N PRO A 75 -5.33 27.28 -16.62
CA PRO A 75 -5.19 28.03 -17.85
C PRO A 75 -3.69 28.27 -18.14
N ALA A 76 -3.38 28.54 -19.40
CA ALA A 76 -2.01 28.94 -19.77
C ALA A 76 -1.67 30.27 -19.11
N MET A 77 -0.55 30.32 -18.40
CA MET A 77 -0.06 31.50 -17.68
C MET A 77 1.39 31.78 -18.02
N SER A 78 1.76 33.04 -17.93
CA SER A 78 3.13 33.52 -18.17
C SER A 78 3.75 34.06 -16.88
N VAL A 79 5.07 33.91 -16.76
CA VAL A 79 5.81 34.47 -15.60
C VAL A 79 5.67 36.00 -15.59
N GLY A 80 5.34 36.56 -14.42
CA GLY A 80 5.10 38.00 -14.24
C GLY A 80 3.68 38.45 -14.62
N GLN A 81 2.79 37.55 -15.01
CA GLN A 81 1.40 37.88 -15.29
C GLN A 81 0.68 38.31 -14.01
N ALA A 82 0.06 39.49 -14.02
CA ALA A 82 -0.79 39.95 -12.92
C ALA A 82 -2.10 39.17 -12.89
N VAL A 83 -2.49 38.70 -11.71
CA VAL A 83 -3.73 37.96 -11.48
C VAL A 83 -4.57 38.72 -10.45
N LYS A 84 -5.87 38.87 -10.71
CA LYS A 84 -6.81 39.46 -9.78
C LYS A 84 -7.41 38.37 -8.89
N VAL A 85 -7.31 38.56 -7.59
CA VAL A 85 -8.01 37.73 -6.62
C VAL A 85 -9.46 38.19 -6.51
N ASN A 86 -10.39 37.29 -6.71
CA ASN A 86 -11.82 37.57 -6.60
C ASN A 86 -12.35 37.29 -5.20
N GLU A 87 -11.86 36.20 -4.58
CA GLU A 87 -12.32 35.74 -3.27
C GLU A 87 -11.21 34.98 -2.54
N TYR A 88 -11.19 35.06 -1.22
CA TYR A 88 -10.39 34.26 -0.32
C TYR A 88 -11.30 33.41 0.55
N THR A 89 -11.14 32.11 0.49
CA THR A 89 -11.80 31.18 1.38
C THR A 89 -10.78 30.65 2.38
N CYS A 90 -11.06 30.77 3.67
CA CYS A 90 -10.20 30.22 4.72
C CYS A 90 -10.81 28.91 5.19
N GLU A 91 -10.12 27.80 4.93
CA GLU A 91 -10.54 26.47 5.36
C GLU A 91 -9.59 25.96 6.44
N GLY A 92 -10.16 25.49 7.55
CA GLY A 92 -9.39 24.81 8.59
C GLY A 92 -9.06 23.39 8.17
N HIS A 93 -7.79 23.01 8.29
CA HIS A 93 -7.34 21.65 8.03
C HIS A 93 -6.70 21.06 9.29
N GLU A 94 -7.03 19.80 9.55
CA GLU A 94 -6.42 19.02 10.61
C GLU A 94 -5.62 17.87 10.01
N THR A 95 -4.52 17.51 10.65
CA THR A 95 -3.76 16.31 10.25
C THR A 95 -4.61 15.07 10.53
N LYS A 96 -4.65 14.17 9.56
CA LYS A 96 -5.36 12.89 9.68
C LYS A 96 -4.34 11.78 9.89
N PRO A 97 -4.68 10.76 10.70
CA PRO A 97 -3.84 9.57 10.79
C PRO A 97 -3.73 8.88 9.42
N PRO A 98 -2.69 8.05 9.21
CA PRO A 98 -2.60 7.24 7.99
C PRO A 98 -3.89 6.44 7.76
N ALA A 99 -4.28 6.30 6.50
CA ALA A 99 -5.44 5.50 6.15
C ALA A 99 -5.24 4.04 6.55
N ARG A 100 -6.32 3.38 6.98
CA ARG A 100 -6.28 1.93 7.24
C ARG A 100 -6.08 1.17 5.95
N TYR A 101 -5.49 -0.02 6.05
CA TYR A 101 -5.36 -0.90 4.90
C TYR A 101 -6.74 -1.32 4.39
N THR A 102 -6.84 -1.39 3.07
CA THR A 102 -7.87 -2.14 2.34
C THR A 102 -7.28 -3.47 1.91
N GLU A 103 -8.08 -4.43 1.42
CA GLU A 103 -7.52 -5.68 0.90
C GLU A 103 -6.46 -5.45 -0.19
N PRO A 104 -6.68 -4.60 -1.22
CA PRO A 104 -5.65 -4.33 -2.23
C PRO A 104 -4.38 -3.69 -1.68
N THR A 105 -4.51 -2.72 -0.76
CA THR A 105 -3.34 -2.05 -0.19
C THR A 105 -2.59 -2.95 0.80
N LEU A 106 -3.28 -3.89 1.46
CA LEU A 106 -2.63 -4.91 2.28
C LEU A 106 -1.86 -5.90 1.41
N VAL A 107 -2.45 -6.38 0.30
CA VAL A 107 -1.73 -7.24 -0.67
C VAL A 107 -0.46 -6.56 -1.17
N LYS A 108 -0.57 -5.30 -1.59
CA LYS A 108 0.60 -4.52 -2.00
C LYS A 108 1.67 -4.45 -0.91
N LYS A 109 1.25 -4.25 0.36
CA LYS A 109 2.19 -4.18 1.48
C LYS A 109 2.86 -5.53 1.78
N LEU A 110 2.11 -6.63 1.70
CA LEU A 110 2.66 -7.98 1.84
C LEU A 110 3.69 -8.29 0.73
N GLU A 111 3.37 -7.92 -0.51
CA GLU A 111 4.29 -8.05 -1.66
C GLU A 111 5.57 -7.23 -1.46
N GLU A 112 5.45 -5.96 -1.04
CA GLU A 112 6.60 -5.09 -0.73
C GLU A 112 7.51 -5.67 0.37
N LEU A 113 6.94 -6.39 1.33
CA LEU A 113 7.66 -7.02 2.43
C LEU A 113 8.16 -8.44 2.11
N GLY A 114 7.82 -9.00 0.94
CA GLY A 114 8.17 -10.38 0.56
C GLY A 114 7.39 -11.45 1.32
N ILE A 115 6.29 -11.09 1.99
CA ILE A 115 5.46 -11.97 2.81
C ILE A 115 4.32 -12.55 1.97
N GLY A 116 4.27 -13.87 1.87
CA GLY A 116 3.31 -14.58 1.02
C GLY A 116 3.67 -14.53 -0.47
N ARG A 117 2.79 -15.10 -1.27
CA ARG A 117 2.92 -15.19 -2.73
C ARG A 117 1.55 -14.89 -3.36
N PRO A 118 1.48 -14.59 -4.67
CA PRO A 118 0.19 -14.31 -5.34
C PRO A 118 -0.88 -15.37 -5.09
N SER A 119 -0.49 -16.64 -4.95
CA SER A 119 -1.39 -17.76 -4.65
C SER A 119 -1.90 -17.78 -3.20
N THR A 120 -1.24 -17.11 -2.26
CA THR A 120 -1.56 -17.14 -0.83
C THR A 120 -2.17 -15.85 -0.28
N PHE A 121 -2.02 -14.70 -0.96
CA PHE A 121 -2.53 -13.43 -0.45
C PHE A 121 -4.03 -13.45 -0.10
N ALA A 122 -4.84 -14.03 -0.97
CA ALA A 122 -6.28 -14.11 -0.73
C ALA A 122 -6.60 -14.96 0.51
N SER A 123 -5.93 -16.10 0.68
CA SER A 123 -6.15 -16.99 1.83
C SER A 123 -5.64 -16.37 3.14
N ILE A 124 -4.54 -15.61 3.12
CA ILE A 124 -4.04 -14.87 4.28
C ILE A 124 -5.10 -13.87 4.74
N ILE A 125 -5.62 -13.05 3.81
CA ILE A 125 -6.63 -12.03 4.11
C ILE A 125 -7.93 -12.68 4.62
N GLN A 126 -8.35 -13.77 4.02
CA GLN A 126 -9.52 -14.50 4.47
C GLN A 126 -9.32 -15.07 5.87
N THR A 127 -8.16 -15.68 6.15
CA THR A 127 -7.84 -16.28 7.45
C THR A 127 -7.90 -15.27 8.59
N ILE A 128 -7.35 -14.07 8.41
CA ILE A 128 -7.38 -13.04 9.47
C ILE A 128 -8.79 -12.53 9.75
N GLN A 129 -9.67 -12.54 8.74
CA GLN A 129 -11.09 -12.22 8.90
C GLN A 129 -11.86 -13.36 9.58
N ASP A 130 -11.68 -14.59 9.13
CA ASP A 130 -12.38 -15.77 9.67
C ASP A 130 -12.03 -16.03 11.15
N ARG A 131 -10.79 -15.72 11.53
CA ARG A 131 -10.34 -15.78 12.94
C ARG A 131 -10.78 -14.57 13.78
N GLY A 132 -11.49 -13.61 13.20
CA GLY A 132 -11.97 -12.43 13.90
C GLY A 132 -10.87 -11.46 14.32
N TYR A 133 -9.69 -11.54 13.72
CA TYR A 133 -8.60 -10.58 13.98
C TYR A 133 -8.88 -9.22 13.34
N VAL A 134 -9.52 -9.21 12.19
CA VAL A 134 -9.94 -7.99 11.51
C VAL A 134 -11.38 -8.12 11.02
N TYR A 135 -12.07 -6.99 10.91
CA TYR A 135 -13.37 -6.88 10.26
C TYR A 135 -13.35 -5.75 9.25
N LYS A 136 -14.25 -5.81 8.28
CA LYS A 136 -14.40 -4.76 7.27
C LYS A 136 -15.34 -3.65 7.77
N ARG A 137 -14.89 -2.40 7.64
CA ARG A 137 -15.73 -1.21 7.74
C ARG A 137 -15.67 -0.45 6.42
N GLY A 138 -16.67 -0.65 5.57
CA GLY A 138 -16.59 -0.26 4.18
C GLY A 138 -15.47 -1.05 3.46
N ARG A 139 -14.49 -0.35 2.90
CA ARG A 139 -13.32 -1.00 2.28
C ARG A 139 -12.15 -1.20 3.25
N ALA A 140 -12.18 -0.56 4.42
CA ALA A 140 -11.09 -0.58 5.39
C ALA A 140 -11.09 -1.84 6.24
N LEU A 141 -9.92 -2.41 6.47
CA LEU A 141 -9.66 -3.49 7.42
C LEU A 141 -9.38 -2.88 8.79
N VAL A 142 -10.18 -3.24 9.79
CA VAL A 142 -10.09 -2.71 11.14
C VAL A 142 -9.71 -3.84 12.08
N PRO A 143 -8.56 -3.73 12.81
CA PRO A 143 -8.17 -4.73 13.78
C PRO A 143 -9.14 -4.74 14.98
N THR A 144 -9.37 -5.94 15.53
CA THR A 144 -10.19 -6.15 16.73
C THR A 144 -9.31 -6.11 17.98
N PHE A 145 -9.94 -6.06 19.15
CA PHE A 145 -9.23 -6.20 20.43
C PHE A 145 -8.48 -7.55 20.51
N LEU A 146 -9.08 -8.62 19.97
CA LEU A 146 -8.44 -9.95 19.90
C LEU A 146 -7.12 -9.89 19.12
N ALA A 147 -7.07 -9.16 18.01
CA ALA A 147 -5.83 -9.01 17.24
C ALA A 147 -4.72 -8.37 18.09
N PHE A 148 -5.01 -7.30 18.81
CA PHE A 148 -4.04 -6.65 19.69
C PHE A 148 -3.54 -7.60 20.79
N SER A 149 -4.44 -8.37 21.42
CA SER A 149 -4.08 -9.30 22.46
C SER A 149 -3.19 -10.44 21.94
N VAL A 150 -3.56 -11.02 20.78
CA VAL A 150 -2.78 -12.11 20.17
C VAL A 150 -1.43 -11.59 19.67
N THR A 151 -1.40 -10.44 19.01
CA THR A 151 -0.14 -9.85 18.53
C THR A 151 0.79 -9.52 19.69
N GLY A 152 0.28 -8.89 20.75
CA GLY A 152 1.08 -8.59 21.94
C GLY A 152 1.65 -9.85 22.63
N LEU A 153 0.87 -10.93 22.69
CA LEU A 153 1.35 -12.23 23.21
C LEU A 153 2.49 -12.77 22.33
N LEU A 154 2.31 -12.77 21.00
CA LEU A 154 3.29 -13.27 20.07
C LEU A 154 4.57 -12.41 20.05
N GLU A 155 4.45 -11.09 20.09
CA GLU A 155 5.60 -10.19 20.18
C GLU A 155 6.42 -10.39 21.47
N THR A 156 5.75 -10.77 22.57
CA THR A 156 6.42 -11.01 23.85
C THR A 156 7.15 -12.35 23.90
N HIS A 157 6.54 -13.40 23.37
CA HIS A 157 7.05 -14.77 23.52
C HIS A 157 7.64 -15.38 22.25
N PHE A 158 7.27 -14.89 21.09
CA PHE A 158 7.65 -15.42 19.78
C PHE A 158 8.13 -14.32 18.83
N THR A 159 8.93 -13.38 19.34
CA THR A 159 9.41 -12.21 18.60
C THR A 159 9.91 -12.55 17.19
N LYS A 160 10.70 -13.65 17.07
CA LYS A 160 11.24 -14.10 15.79
C LYS A 160 10.14 -14.52 14.80
N LEU A 161 9.05 -15.15 15.27
CA LEU A 161 7.99 -15.66 14.38
C LEU A 161 7.05 -14.55 13.86
N VAL A 162 7.05 -13.39 14.51
CA VAL A 162 6.26 -12.21 14.07
C VAL A 162 7.12 -11.18 13.34
N ASP A 163 8.41 -11.45 13.20
CA ASP A 163 9.33 -10.62 12.44
C ASP A 163 9.06 -10.72 10.93
N TYR A 164 9.05 -9.58 10.26
CA TYR A 164 8.75 -9.51 8.82
C TYR A 164 9.90 -10.08 7.98
N GLU A 165 11.15 -9.81 8.37
CA GLU A 165 12.32 -10.28 7.65
C GLU A 165 12.45 -11.81 7.78
N PHE A 166 12.16 -12.34 8.97
CA PHE A 166 12.13 -13.78 9.18
C PHE A 166 11.06 -14.45 8.30
N THR A 167 9.86 -13.88 8.22
CA THR A 167 8.77 -14.42 7.39
C THR A 167 9.13 -14.38 5.91
N ALA A 168 9.70 -13.26 5.45
CA ALA A 168 10.17 -13.12 4.06
C ALA A 168 11.27 -14.12 3.71
N SER A 169 12.27 -14.28 4.60
CA SER A 169 13.35 -15.28 4.44
C SER A 169 12.81 -16.71 4.38
N MET A 170 11.82 -17.03 5.21
CA MET A 170 11.16 -18.34 5.17
C MET A 170 10.46 -18.61 3.85
N GLU A 171 9.80 -17.61 3.26
CA GLU A 171 9.19 -17.72 1.94
C GLU A 171 10.22 -17.96 0.84
N GLU A 172 11.39 -17.30 0.91
CA GLU A 172 12.51 -17.54 -0.02
C GLU A 172 13.08 -18.93 0.10
N ASP A 173 13.21 -19.44 1.32
CA ASP A 173 13.71 -20.80 1.57
C ASP A 173 12.72 -21.86 1.06
N LEU A 174 11.42 -21.62 1.19
CA LEU A 174 10.41 -22.48 0.61
C LEU A 174 10.49 -22.50 -0.93
N ASP A 175 10.77 -21.36 -1.57
CA ASP A 175 11.01 -21.29 -3.00
C ASP A 175 12.26 -22.08 -3.41
N LYS A 176 13.37 -22.02 -2.67
CA LYS A 176 14.58 -22.84 -2.89
C LYS A 176 14.28 -24.34 -2.77
N ILE A 177 13.48 -24.73 -1.77
CA ILE A 177 13.04 -26.11 -1.62
C ILE A 177 12.19 -26.56 -2.83
N ALA A 178 11.27 -25.70 -3.29
CA ALA A 178 10.46 -25.98 -4.45
C ALA A 178 11.27 -26.10 -5.75
N ALA A 179 12.34 -25.31 -5.88
CA ALA A 179 13.30 -25.39 -6.98
C ALA A 179 14.27 -26.61 -6.87
N GLY A 180 14.29 -27.33 -5.75
CA GLY A 180 15.22 -28.43 -5.50
C GLY A 180 16.64 -27.98 -5.11
N GLU A 181 16.83 -26.72 -4.74
CA GLU A 181 18.09 -26.12 -4.35
C GLU A 181 18.39 -26.32 -2.85
N ALA A 182 17.37 -26.63 -2.03
CA ALA A 182 17.48 -26.88 -0.62
C ALA A 182 16.72 -28.14 -0.17
N GLY A 183 17.21 -28.81 0.88
CA GLY A 183 16.59 -30.00 1.44
C GLY A 183 15.46 -29.67 2.41
N ARG A 184 14.24 -30.13 2.12
CA ARG A 184 13.09 -29.92 3.01
C ARG A 184 13.29 -30.45 4.42
N VAL A 185 13.90 -31.65 4.57
CA VAL A 185 14.06 -32.31 5.87
C VAL A 185 15.06 -31.54 6.73
N ASP A 186 16.17 -31.11 6.14
CA ASP A 186 17.19 -30.34 6.84
C ASP A 186 16.62 -28.99 7.29
N TRP A 187 15.90 -28.28 6.42
CA TRP A 187 15.24 -27.04 6.77
C TRP A 187 14.24 -27.18 7.93
N LEU A 188 13.38 -28.23 7.89
CA LEU A 188 12.42 -28.49 8.96
C LEU A 188 13.11 -28.86 10.30
N ARG A 189 14.20 -29.62 10.25
CA ARG A 189 14.98 -29.95 11.42
C ARG A 189 15.57 -28.70 12.06
N ASP A 190 16.20 -27.86 11.25
CA ASP A 190 16.84 -26.62 11.67
C ASP A 190 15.83 -25.61 12.22
N PHE A 191 14.68 -25.50 11.61
CA PHE A 191 13.58 -24.68 12.13
C PHE A 191 13.03 -25.17 13.47
N PHE A 192 12.87 -26.50 13.62
CA PHE A 192 12.28 -27.09 14.82
C PHE A 192 13.26 -27.18 15.99
N TYR A 193 14.49 -27.61 15.75
CA TYR A 193 15.51 -27.83 16.81
C TYR A 193 16.46 -26.64 16.98
N GLY A 194 16.51 -25.70 16.05
CA GLY A 194 17.48 -24.62 16.03
C GLY A 194 18.83 -25.00 15.42
N VAL A 195 19.63 -23.99 15.13
CA VAL A 195 20.99 -24.12 14.56
C VAL A 195 21.92 -23.12 15.21
N ASP A 196 23.16 -23.59 15.53
CA ASP A 196 24.28 -22.73 15.92
C ASP A 196 23.97 -21.69 17.03
N GLY A 197 23.34 -22.14 18.12
CA GLY A 197 23.03 -21.28 19.26
C GLY A 197 21.79 -20.39 19.09
N GLN A 198 21.04 -20.56 18.00
CA GLN A 198 19.71 -19.98 17.86
C GLN A 198 18.65 -20.99 18.27
N PRO A 199 17.72 -20.62 19.18
CA PRO A 199 16.69 -21.54 19.64
C PRO A 199 15.71 -21.87 18.49
N GLY A 200 15.37 -23.16 18.39
CA GLY A 200 14.33 -23.65 17.50
C GLY A 200 12.95 -23.52 18.11
N LEU A 201 11.93 -23.86 17.30
CA LEU A 201 10.52 -23.78 17.72
C LEU A 201 10.26 -24.62 19.00
N ASN A 202 10.91 -25.75 19.13
CA ASN A 202 10.83 -26.64 20.30
C ASN A 202 11.27 -25.92 21.61
N GLU A 203 12.40 -25.20 21.60
CA GLU A 203 12.87 -24.45 22.77
C GLU A 203 11.95 -23.26 23.08
N LEU A 204 11.59 -22.49 22.06
CA LEU A 204 10.65 -21.35 22.19
C LEU A 204 9.29 -21.78 22.76
N SER A 205 8.83 -22.98 22.42
CA SER A 205 7.56 -23.51 22.96
C SER A 205 7.69 -24.06 24.38
N ALA A 206 8.87 -24.56 24.78
CA ALA A 206 9.13 -25.06 26.13
C ALA A 206 9.17 -23.91 27.15
N ASP A 207 9.68 -22.75 26.78
CA ASP A 207 9.72 -21.55 27.63
C ASP A 207 8.36 -20.96 27.97
N LEU A 208 7.33 -21.32 27.22
CA LEU A 208 5.93 -20.91 27.50
C LEU A 208 5.34 -21.54 28.76
N GLY A 209 6.13 -22.39 29.45
CA GLY A 209 5.82 -23.03 30.73
C GLY A 209 4.43 -22.78 31.25
N VAL A 210 3.59 -23.79 31.09
CA VAL A 210 2.24 -23.89 31.73
C VAL A 210 1.60 -22.56 32.07
N ILE A 211 0.91 -21.98 31.09
CA ILE A 211 -0.12 -20.95 31.34
C ILE A 211 -1.36 -21.63 31.91
#